data_edb46cd15a8c713ad7013cd14cdf5191
#
_entry.id   edb46cd15a8c713ad7013cd14cdf5191
#
_cell.length_a   1.000
_cell.length_b   1.000
_cell.length_c   1.000
_cell.angle_alpha   90.00
_cell.angle_beta   90.00
_cell.angle_gamma   90.00
#
_symmetry.space_group_name_H-M   'P 1'
#
loop_
_entity.id
_entity.type
_entity.pdbx_description
1 polymer ?
#
loop_
_entity_poly.entity_id
_entity_poly.type
_entity_poly.pdbx_seq_one_letter_code
_entity_poly.pdbx_strand_id
1 'polypeptide(L)'
;GVVAGGLAGFAPDIAPPRRHVEAAVARPRLLDVARAHRQVYLTLGLGILLVSAVRASRQVVIPLWADHLGVNPATTSLIYGLVAAIDMSVFYPAGMLMDRRGRLWVAVPSTLLMGCALIGTSLTSGVAGFVIVAMMLGMGNGIGSGIVMTLGADAAPASGRTEFLGLWRLMSDLGGSLGPVALSGITALVSLAAGVAAMGGVGLAAAAVFWHWLPRGQAPR
;
A
#
# COMPACT_ATOMS: atom_id res chain seq x y z
N GLY A 1 -18.10 17.67 -28.18
CA GLY A 1 -18.35 16.54 -29.10
C GLY A 1 -17.67 16.67 -30.45
N VAL A 2 -17.49 17.89 -30.98
CA VAL A 2 -17.01 18.13 -32.38
C VAL A 2 -15.48 18.03 -32.48
N VAL A 3 -14.72 18.40 -31.44
CA VAL A 3 -13.24 18.37 -31.43
C VAL A 3 -12.68 16.94 -31.31
N ALA A 4 -13.39 16.07 -30.63
CA ALA A 4 -12.98 14.65 -30.47
C ALA A 4 -13.16 13.85 -31.78
N GLY A 5 -14.12 14.20 -32.63
CA GLY A 5 -14.35 13.55 -33.92
C GLY A 5 -13.29 13.89 -34.98
N GLY A 6 -12.70 15.10 -34.92
CA GLY A 6 -11.66 15.53 -35.85
C GLY A 6 -10.30 14.88 -35.66
N LEU A 7 -9.97 14.46 -34.42
CA LEU A 7 -8.70 13.79 -34.12
C LEU A 7 -8.70 12.29 -34.44
N ALA A 8 -9.86 11.68 -34.49
CA ALA A 8 -9.98 10.25 -34.83
C ALA A 8 -9.69 9.97 -36.33
N GLY A 9 -9.83 10.97 -37.23
CA GLY A 9 -9.55 10.83 -38.65
C GLY A 9 -8.04 10.84 -39.00
N PHE A 10 -7.16 11.19 -38.07
CA PHE A 10 -5.71 11.22 -38.26
C PHE A 10 -4.98 10.05 -37.58
N ALA A 11 -5.69 9.15 -36.91
CA ALA A 11 -5.08 7.97 -36.38
C ALA A 11 -4.71 7.03 -37.55
N PRO A 12 -3.44 6.64 -37.75
CA PRO A 12 -3.11 5.61 -38.71
C PRO A 12 -3.86 4.34 -38.35
N ASP A 13 -4.48 3.72 -39.37
CA ASP A 13 -5.16 2.42 -39.23
C ASP A 13 -4.12 1.38 -38.79
N ILE A 14 -3.95 1.24 -37.46
CA ILE A 14 -3.13 0.18 -36.89
C ILE A 14 -3.96 -1.08 -37.08
N ALA A 15 -3.70 -1.80 -38.20
CA ALA A 15 -4.26 -3.11 -38.41
C ALA A 15 -4.07 -3.92 -37.12
N PRO A 16 -5.13 -4.53 -36.56
CA PRO A 16 -5.00 -5.28 -35.34
C PRO A 16 -3.92 -6.34 -35.56
N PRO A 17 -2.95 -6.49 -34.62
CA PRO A 17 -1.91 -7.49 -34.76
C PRO A 17 -2.61 -8.80 -35.04
N ARG A 18 -2.20 -9.50 -36.11
CA ARG A 18 -2.73 -10.83 -36.44
C ARG A 18 -2.67 -11.62 -35.15
N ARG A 19 -3.84 -11.89 -34.56
CA ARG A 19 -3.95 -12.86 -33.49
C ARG A 19 -3.36 -14.15 -34.03
N HIS A 20 -2.10 -14.42 -33.72
CA HIS A 20 -1.64 -15.77 -33.69
C HIS A 20 -2.66 -16.48 -32.81
N VAL A 21 -3.36 -17.44 -33.40
CA VAL A 21 -4.19 -18.38 -32.67
C VAL A 21 -3.17 -19.23 -31.91
N GLU A 22 -2.59 -18.66 -30.84
CA GLU A 22 -1.95 -19.44 -29.81
C GLU A 22 -3.03 -20.40 -29.34
N ALA A 23 -2.75 -21.68 -29.60
CA ALA A 23 -3.59 -22.78 -29.16
C ALA A 23 -4.06 -22.43 -27.74
N ALA A 24 -5.36 -22.47 -27.50
CA ALA A 24 -6.00 -22.06 -26.26
C ALA A 24 -5.38 -22.87 -25.12
N VAL A 25 -4.27 -22.36 -24.58
CA VAL A 25 -3.69 -22.88 -23.35
C VAL A 25 -4.78 -22.64 -22.31
N ALA A 26 -5.36 -23.73 -21.83
CA ALA A 26 -6.46 -23.68 -20.88
C ALA A 26 -6.02 -22.77 -19.73
N ARG A 27 -6.74 -21.65 -19.55
CA ARG A 27 -6.42 -20.70 -18.48
C ARG A 27 -6.45 -21.46 -17.16
N PRO A 28 -5.37 -21.42 -16.37
CA PRO A 28 -5.36 -22.12 -15.11
C PRO A 28 -6.49 -21.58 -14.22
N ARG A 29 -7.18 -22.47 -13.51
CA ARG A 29 -8.25 -22.04 -12.60
C ARG A 29 -7.62 -21.24 -11.45
N LEU A 30 -8.30 -20.20 -10.99
CA LEU A 30 -7.85 -19.37 -9.86
C LEU A 30 -7.41 -20.20 -8.65
N LEU A 31 -8.16 -21.26 -8.34
CA LEU A 31 -7.86 -22.17 -7.22
C LEU A 31 -6.55 -22.96 -7.42
N ASP A 32 -6.23 -23.33 -8.65
CA ASP A 32 -4.99 -24.06 -8.96
C ASP A 32 -3.78 -23.13 -8.79
N VAL A 33 -3.88 -21.88 -9.26
CA VAL A 33 -2.85 -20.85 -9.06
C VAL A 33 -2.69 -20.53 -7.56
N ALA A 34 -3.80 -20.39 -6.81
CA ALA A 34 -3.77 -20.14 -5.38
C ALA A 34 -3.07 -21.28 -4.62
N ARG A 35 -3.37 -22.53 -4.95
CA ARG A 35 -2.75 -23.70 -4.33
C ARG A 35 -1.28 -23.85 -4.69
N ALA A 36 -0.92 -23.65 -5.96
CA ALA A 36 0.46 -23.74 -6.43
C ALA A 36 1.37 -22.68 -5.76
N HIS A 37 0.84 -21.46 -5.51
CA HIS A 37 1.61 -20.36 -4.96
C HIS A 37 1.21 -20.00 -3.51
N ARG A 38 0.58 -20.95 -2.78
CA ARG A 38 0.07 -20.73 -1.42
C ARG A 38 1.12 -20.15 -0.46
N GLN A 39 2.36 -20.58 -0.60
CA GLN A 39 3.44 -20.12 0.27
C GLN A 39 3.73 -18.62 0.06
N VAL A 40 3.72 -18.13 -1.18
CA VAL A 40 3.91 -16.71 -1.49
C VAL A 40 2.77 -15.86 -0.91
N TYR A 41 1.53 -16.35 -1.01
CA TYR A 41 0.38 -15.62 -0.43
C TYR A 41 0.40 -15.63 1.10
N LEU A 42 0.80 -16.74 1.74
CA LEU A 42 0.87 -16.84 3.20
C LEU A 42 2.06 -16.07 3.80
N THR A 43 3.04 -15.73 3.00
CA THR A 43 4.23 -14.98 3.43
C THR A 43 4.15 -13.52 2.95
N LEU A 44 4.55 -13.25 1.72
CA LEU A 44 4.55 -11.90 1.17
C LEU A 44 3.14 -11.32 1.04
N GLY A 45 2.16 -12.14 0.66
CA GLY A 45 0.76 -11.73 0.59
C GLY A 45 0.21 -11.27 1.94
N LEU A 46 0.56 -11.95 3.04
CA LEU A 46 0.24 -11.49 4.39
C LEU A 46 0.86 -10.12 4.68
N GLY A 47 2.12 -9.91 4.30
CA GLY A 47 2.78 -8.59 4.41
C GLY A 47 2.02 -7.50 3.65
N ILE A 48 1.56 -7.80 2.43
CA ILE A 48 0.75 -6.87 1.62
C ILE A 48 -0.61 -6.58 2.26
N LEU A 49 -1.28 -7.59 2.80
CA LEU A 49 -2.54 -7.41 3.52
C LEU A 49 -2.34 -6.47 4.72
N LEU A 50 -1.33 -6.71 5.55
CA LEU A 50 -1.04 -5.89 6.72
C LEU A 50 -0.66 -4.45 6.35
N VAL A 51 0.21 -4.23 5.36
CA VAL A 51 0.59 -2.88 4.95
C VAL A 51 -0.58 -2.12 4.32
N SER A 52 -1.46 -2.80 3.58
CA SER A 52 -2.65 -2.20 3.00
C SER A 52 -3.66 -1.80 4.08
N ALA A 53 -3.80 -2.62 5.14
CA ALA A 53 -4.60 -2.29 6.32
C ALA A 53 -4.11 -1.00 7.01
N VAL A 54 -2.80 -0.90 7.25
CA VAL A 54 -2.18 0.29 7.84
C VAL A 54 -2.38 1.53 6.98
N ARG A 55 -2.19 1.42 5.67
CA ARG A 55 -2.37 2.53 4.72
C ARG A 55 -3.79 3.06 4.68
N ALA A 56 -4.77 2.15 4.63
CA ALA A 56 -6.17 2.53 4.64
C ALA A 56 -6.57 3.16 6.00
N SER A 57 -6.10 2.59 7.11
CA SER A 57 -6.34 3.13 8.45
C SER A 57 -5.77 4.53 8.63
N ARG A 58 -4.58 4.84 8.07
CA ARG A 58 -3.98 6.17 8.09
C ARG A 58 -4.94 7.25 7.57
N GLN A 59 -5.68 6.96 6.50
CA GLN A 59 -6.59 7.93 5.90
C GLN A 59 -7.75 8.31 6.86
N VAL A 60 -8.12 7.41 7.73
CA VAL A 60 -9.16 7.61 8.76
C VAL A 60 -8.56 8.22 10.03
N VAL A 61 -7.38 7.76 10.44
CA VAL A 61 -6.71 8.20 11.68
C VAL A 61 -6.41 9.69 11.65
N ILE A 62 -5.90 10.24 10.55
CA ILE A 62 -5.49 11.66 10.50
C ILE A 62 -6.65 12.60 10.80
N PRO A 63 -7.80 12.57 10.09
CA PRO A 63 -8.92 13.45 10.42
C PRO A 63 -9.56 13.13 11.78
N LEU A 64 -9.66 11.86 12.14
CA LEU A 64 -10.28 11.45 13.41
C LEU A 64 -9.46 11.89 14.63
N TRP A 65 -8.12 11.81 14.54
CA TRP A 65 -7.23 12.28 15.61
C TRP A 65 -7.19 13.81 15.70
N ALA A 66 -7.24 14.50 14.56
CA ALA A 66 -7.35 15.96 14.52
C ALA A 66 -8.63 16.44 15.23
N ASP A 67 -9.77 15.79 14.97
CA ASP A 67 -11.03 16.06 15.65
C ASP A 67 -10.94 15.79 17.15
N HIS A 68 -10.33 14.68 17.55
CA HIS A 68 -10.07 14.34 18.95
C HIS A 68 -9.24 15.39 19.70
N LEU A 69 -8.31 16.06 19.02
CA LEU A 69 -7.50 17.16 19.56
C LEU A 69 -8.23 18.55 19.47
N GLY A 70 -9.46 18.60 18.96
CA GLY A 70 -10.21 19.83 18.78
C GLY A 70 -9.66 20.73 17.67
N VAL A 71 -8.94 20.18 16.71
CA VAL A 71 -8.40 20.94 15.56
C VAL A 71 -9.54 21.27 14.60
N ASN A 72 -9.61 22.55 14.19
CA ASN A 72 -10.64 22.97 13.25
C ASN A 72 -10.48 22.33 11.86
N PRO A 73 -11.55 22.16 11.07
CA PRO A 73 -11.52 21.48 9.75
C PRO A 73 -10.56 22.11 8.75
N ALA A 74 -10.37 23.43 8.76
CA ALA A 74 -9.46 24.12 7.86
C ALA A 74 -7.99 23.73 8.15
N THR A 75 -7.61 23.72 9.41
CA THR A 75 -6.26 23.29 9.85
C THR A 75 -6.06 21.79 9.59
N THR A 76 -7.07 20.95 9.82
CA THR A 76 -7.03 19.52 9.49
C THR A 76 -6.76 19.30 7.99
N SER A 77 -7.42 20.06 7.13
CA SER A 77 -7.20 20.00 5.68
C SER A 77 -5.80 20.43 5.28
N LEU A 78 -5.23 21.46 5.94
CA LEU A 78 -3.84 21.88 5.73
C LEU A 78 -2.85 20.79 6.16
N ILE A 79 -3.05 20.19 7.32
CA ILE A 79 -2.22 19.06 7.80
C ILE A 79 -2.28 17.92 6.78
N TYR A 80 -3.47 17.55 6.31
CA TYR A 80 -3.63 16.48 5.32
C TYR A 80 -2.94 16.81 3.99
N GLY A 81 -3.05 18.06 3.54
CA GLY A 81 -2.34 18.56 2.35
C GLY A 81 -0.83 18.49 2.50
N LEU A 82 -0.30 18.87 3.68
CA LEU A 82 1.13 18.78 3.97
C LEU A 82 1.62 17.34 4.00
N VAL A 83 0.86 16.44 4.61
CA VAL A 83 1.14 14.99 4.61
C VAL A 83 1.18 14.44 3.19
N ALA A 84 0.23 14.83 2.33
CA ALA A 84 0.20 14.44 0.93
C ALA A 84 1.39 14.99 0.13
N ALA A 85 1.80 16.23 0.38
CA ALA A 85 2.96 16.84 -0.27
C ALA A 85 4.27 16.08 0.08
N ILE A 86 4.44 15.69 1.34
CA ILE A 86 5.59 14.87 1.77
C ILE A 86 5.53 13.49 1.13
N ASP A 87 4.37 12.85 1.13
CA ASP A 87 4.13 11.55 0.50
C ASP A 87 4.60 11.57 -0.97
N MET A 88 4.16 12.56 -1.74
CA MET A 88 4.55 12.73 -3.14
C MET A 88 6.04 13.05 -3.32
N SER A 89 6.63 13.87 -2.46
CA SER A 89 8.04 14.26 -2.58
C SER A 89 9.01 13.10 -2.36
N VAL A 90 8.64 12.16 -1.50
CA VAL A 90 9.46 10.98 -1.17
C VAL A 90 9.27 9.82 -2.15
N PHE A 91 8.17 9.80 -2.89
CA PHE A 91 7.83 8.73 -3.82
C PHE A 91 8.93 8.44 -4.85
N TYR A 92 9.43 9.47 -5.53
CA TYR A 92 10.44 9.32 -6.57
C TYR A 92 11.80 8.84 -6.03
N PRO A 93 12.40 9.44 -4.98
CA PRO A 93 13.65 8.92 -4.40
C PRO A 93 13.50 7.51 -3.83
N ALA A 94 12.34 7.16 -3.28
CA ALA A 94 12.09 5.81 -2.77
C ALA A 94 12.06 4.77 -3.91
N GLY A 95 11.47 5.11 -5.07
CA GLY A 95 11.51 4.28 -6.28
C GLY A 95 12.95 4.01 -6.73
N MET A 96 13.78 5.05 -6.81
CA MET A 96 15.21 4.90 -7.15
C MET A 96 15.98 4.03 -6.14
N LEU A 97 15.66 4.16 -4.85
CA LEU A 97 16.27 3.34 -3.81
C LEU A 97 15.86 1.86 -3.96
N MET A 98 14.57 1.62 -4.25
CA MET A 98 14.03 0.29 -4.49
C MET A 98 14.70 -0.41 -5.66
N ASP A 99 15.00 0.33 -6.75
CA ASP A 99 15.67 -0.20 -7.93
C ASP A 99 17.16 -0.46 -7.69
N ARG A 100 17.84 0.38 -6.87
CA ARG A 100 19.29 0.25 -6.62
C ARG A 100 19.63 -0.74 -5.51
N ARG A 101 18.88 -0.76 -4.42
CA ARG A 101 19.19 -1.56 -3.22
C ARG A 101 18.23 -2.72 -2.97
N GLY A 102 17.15 -2.81 -3.76
CA GLY A 102 16.16 -3.87 -3.65
C GLY A 102 14.97 -3.54 -2.75
N ARG A 103 13.96 -4.40 -2.80
CA ARG A 103 12.62 -4.19 -2.23
C ARG A 103 12.62 -4.12 -0.71
N LEU A 104 13.53 -4.87 -0.06
CA LEU A 104 13.65 -4.91 1.40
C LEU A 104 13.94 -3.53 1.99
N TRP A 105 14.85 -2.77 1.36
CA TRP A 105 15.29 -1.45 1.81
C TRP A 105 14.24 -0.35 1.70
N VAL A 106 13.12 -0.66 1.09
CA VAL A 106 11.95 0.24 0.98
C VAL A 106 10.79 -0.30 1.81
N ALA A 107 10.49 -1.60 1.70
CA ALA A 107 9.36 -2.21 2.39
C ALA A 107 9.46 -2.11 3.92
N VAL A 108 10.62 -2.47 4.47
CA VAL A 108 10.81 -2.49 5.92
C VAL A 108 10.84 -1.09 6.53
N PRO A 109 11.66 -0.13 6.06
CA PRO A 109 11.64 1.21 6.62
C PRO A 109 10.30 1.93 6.48
N SER A 110 9.58 1.74 5.36
CA SER A 110 8.27 2.36 5.17
C SER A 110 7.24 1.86 6.19
N THR A 111 7.15 0.56 6.38
CA THR A 111 6.19 -0.06 7.31
C THR A 111 6.57 0.18 8.77
N LEU A 112 7.86 0.17 9.10
CA LEU A 112 8.35 0.56 10.43
C LEU A 112 7.99 2.02 10.74
N LEU A 113 8.28 2.93 9.82
CA LEU A 113 7.99 4.35 10.01
C LEU A 113 6.50 4.60 10.20
N MET A 114 5.65 3.96 9.38
CA MET A 114 4.20 4.07 9.53
C MET A 114 3.71 3.46 10.85
N GLY A 115 4.23 2.30 11.25
CA GLY A 115 3.88 1.66 12.52
C GLY A 115 4.27 2.51 13.73
N CYS A 116 5.51 3.00 13.75
CA CYS A 116 5.99 3.89 14.82
C CYS A 116 5.22 5.22 14.86
N ALA A 117 4.91 5.79 13.69
CA ALA A 117 4.16 7.04 13.62
C ALA A 117 2.71 6.88 14.08
N LEU A 118 2.03 5.75 13.81
CA LEU A 118 0.70 5.47 14.36
C LEU A 118 0.74 5.31 15.87
N ILE A 119 1.71 4.57 16.41
CA ILE A 119 1.90 4.48 17.86
C ILE A 119 2.20 5.88 18.43
N GLY A 120 3.08 6.63 17.78
CA GLY A 120 3.38 8.01 18.16
C GLY A 120 2.13 8.89 18.16
N THR A 121 1.25 8.76 17.17
CA THR A 121 -0.04 9.48 17.10
C THR A 121 -0.85 9.25 18.37
N SER A 122 -0.99 8.01 18.82
CA SER A 122 -1.76 7.67 20.03
C SER A 122 -1.23 8.27 21.33
N LEU A 123 0.01 8.76 21.32
CA LEU A 123 0.67 9.38 22.46
C LEU A 123 0.68 10.92 22.39
N THR A 124 0.22 11.51 21.28
CA THR A 124 0.20 12.96 21.12
C THR A 124 -0.97 13.59 21.89
N SER A 125 -0.68 14.63 22.66
CA SER A 125 -1.69 15.42 23.37
C SER A 125 -1.85 16.85 22.83
N GLY A 126 -1.10 17.22 21.78
CA GLY A 126 -1.14 18.55 21.21
C GLY A 126 -0.92 18.55 19.70
N VAL A 127 -1.38 19.64 19.07
CA VAL A 127 -1.37 19.79 17.60
C VAL A 127 0.04 19.71 17.02
N ALA A 128 1.05 20.31 17.65
CA ALA A 128 2.42 20.29 17.14
C ALA A 128 3.00 18.88 17.07
N GLY A 129 2.83 18.07 18.12
CA GLY A 129 3.24 16.66 18.13
C GLY A 129 2.49 15.85 17.08
N PHE A 130 1.19 16.09 16.95
CA PHE A 130 0.37 15.42 15.94
C PHE A 130 0.84 15.73 14.51
N VAL A 131 1.15 16.99 14.19
CA VAL A 131 1.67 17.38 12.88
C VAL A 131 2.96 16.61 12.54
N ILE A 132 3.90 16.51 13.50
CA ILE A 132 5.16 15.79 13.29
C ILE A 132 4.91 14.31 12.96
N VAL A 133 4.08 13.61 13.74
CA VAL A 133 3.80 12.19 13.49
C VAL A 133 2.95 11.97 12.23
N ALA A 134 2.08 12.91 11.88
CA ALA A 134 1.34 12.88 10.62
C ALA A 134 2.28 13.03 9.42
N MET A 135 3.28 13.91 9.50
CA MET A 135 4.33 14.02 8.47
C MET A 135 5.14 12.72 8.34
N MET A 136 5.47 12.07 9.45
CA MET A 136 6.12 10.74 9.44
C MET A 136 5.24 9.68 8.77
N LEU A 137 3.91 9.71 9.00
CA LEU A 137 2.96 8.84 8.29
C LEU A 137 2.97 9.08 6.78
N GLY A 138 3.00 10.35 6.34
CA GLY A 138 3.13 10.71 4.92
C GLY A 138 4.43 10.18 4.32
N MET A 139 5.55 10.41 5.00
CA MET A 139 6.87 9.95 4.56
C MET A 139 6.91 8.40 4.46
N GLY A 140 6.44 7.69 5.48
CA GLY A 140 6.38 6.22 5.47
C GLY A 140 5.52 5.69 4.32
N ASN A 141 4.37 6.32 4.05
CA ASN A 141 3.52 5.94 2.93
C ASN A 141 4.18 6.20 1.57
N GLY A 142 4.79 7.37 1.38
CA GLY A 142 5.49 7.73 0.15
C GLY A 142 6.64 6.78 -0.16
N ILE A 143 7.47 6.45 0.84
CA ILE A 143 8.54 5.46 0.69
C ILE A 143 7.98 4.13 0.18
N GLY A 144 6.88 3.64 0.73
CA GLY A 144 6.33 2.33 0.40
C GLY A 144 5.32 2.30 -0.75
N SER A 145 4.97 3.42 -1.40
CA SER A 145 3.78 3.49 -2.27
C SER A 145 3.82 2.56 -3.48
N GLY A 146 4.98 2.22 -4.03
CA GLY A 146 5.15 1.27 -5.13
C GLY A 146 5.24 -0.20 -4.73
N ILE A 147 5.44 -0.50 -3.43
CA ILE A 147 5.87 -1.84 -2.99
C ILE A 147 4.85 -2.94 -3.29
N VAL A 148 3.55 -2.65 -3.17
CA VAL A 148 2.46 -3.62 -3.40
C VAL A 148 2.48 -4.13 -4.84
N MET A 149 2.56 -3.20 -5.80
CA MET A 149 2.59 -3.52 -7.24
C MET A 149 3.87 -4.23 -7.62
N THR A 150 5.02 -3.74 -7.13
CA THR A 150 6.34 -4.27 -7.48
C THR A 150 6.52 -5.68 -6.95
N LEU A 151 6.19 -5.95 -5.68
CA LEU A 151 6.28 -7.30 -5.12
C LEU A 151 5.33 -8.28 -5.82
N GLY A 152 4.14 -7.82 -6.20
CA GLY A 152 3.22 -8.64 -6.98
C GLY A 152 3.77 -8.99 -8.35
N ALA A 153 4.36 -8.02 -9.05
CA ALA A 153 4.97 -8.24 -10.36
C ALA A 153 6.19 -9.17 -10.33
N ASP A 154 7.03 -9.02 -9.29
CA ASP A 154 8.24 -9.83 -9.09
C ASP A 154 7.91 -11.28 -8.69
N ALA A 155 6.83 -11.49 -7.93
CA ALA A 155 6.40 -12.82 -7.48
C ALA A 155 5.53 -13.55 -8.49
N ALA A 156 5.00 -12.85 -9.50
CA ALA A 156 4.06 -13.42 -10.45
C ALA A 156 4.73 -14.44 -11.39
N PRO A 157 4.17 -15.66 -11.52
CA PRO A 157 4.67 -16.67 -12.43
C PRO A 157 4.45 -16.28 -13.89
N ALA A 158 5.23 -16.87 -14.81
CA ALA A 158 5.05 -16.68 -16.25
C ALA A 158 3.69 -17.23 -16.73
N SER A 159 3.26 -18.37 -16.20
CA SER A 159 1.95 -18.98 -16.49
C SER A 159 0.94 -18.63 -15.40
N GLY A 160 -0.25 -18.14 -15.77
CA GLY A 160 -1.29 -17.73 -14.82
C GLY A 160 -1.00 -16.39 -14.12
N ARG A 161 -0.23 -15.52 -14.76
CA ARG A 161 0.16 -14.21 -14.20
C ARG A 161 -1.04 -13.33 -13.85
N THR A 162 -2.05 -13.32 -14.72
CA THR A 162 -3.26 -12.50 -14.52
C THR A 162 -4.04 -12.97 -13.29
N GLU A 163 -4.22 -14.28 -13.15
CA GLU A 163 -4.92 -14.91 -12.03
C GLU A 163 -4.14 -14.68 -10.72
N PHE A 164 -2.80 -14.81 -10.76
CA PHE A 164 -1.94 -14.53 -9.63
C PHE A 164 -2.07 -13.08 -9.15
N LEU A 165 -1.97 -12.11 -10.07
CA LEU A 165 -2.07 -10.70 -9.74
C LEU A 165 -3.49 -10.30 -9.28
N GLY A 166 -4.52 -10.99 -9.79
CA GLY A 166 -5.89 -10.83 -9.30
C GLY A 166 -6.03 -11.21 -7.83
N LEU A 167 -5.50 -12.37 -7.43
CA LEU A 167 -5.47 -12.80 -6.03
C LEU A 167 -4.60 -11.90 -5.16
N TRP A 168 -3.47 -11.43 -5.67
CA TRP A 168 -2.60 -10.48 -4.99
C TRP A 168 -3.32 -9.16 -4.70
N ARG A 169 -4.04 -8.66 -5.70
CA ARG A 169 -4.87 -7.46 -5.54
C ARG A 169 -5.99 -7.67 -4.52
N LEU A 170 -6.64 -8.84 -4.54
CA LEU A 170 -7.65 -9.17 -3.55
C LEU A 170 -7.10 -9.12 -2.12
N MET A 171 -5.89 -9.64 -1.87
CA MET A 171 -5.25 -9.54 -0.54
C MET A 171 -5.01 -8.09 -0.14
N SER A 172 -4.55 -7.25 -1.06
CA SER A 172 -4.38 -5.82 -0.81
C SER A 172 -5.71 -5.13 -0.48
N ASP A 173 -6.75 -5.41 -1.24
CA ASP A 173 -8.07 -4.80 -1.06
C ASP A 173 -8.76 -5.30 0.22
N LEU A 174 -8.59 -6.58 0.58
CA LEU A 174 -9.03 -7.13 1.87
C LEU A 174 -8.32 -6.41 3.04
N GLY A 175 -7.00 -6.23 2.96
CA GLY A 175 -6.26 -5.45 3.96
C GLY A 175 -6.80 -4.03 4.08
N GLY A 176 -6.99 -3.36 2.92
CA GLY A 176 -7.53 -2.00 2.84
C GLY A 176 -8.91 -1.85 3.46
N SER A 177 -9.76 -2.88 3.37
CA SER A 177 -11.08 -2.90 3.97
C SER A 177 -11.05 -3.27 5.47
N LEU A 178 -10.26 -4.28 5.82
CA LEU A 178 -10.19 -4.78 7.20
C LEU A 178 -9.50 -3.79 8.15
N GLY A 179 -8.54 -3.00 7.67
CA GLY A 179 -7.82 -2.03 8.49
C GLY A 179 -8.74 -1.01 9.18
N PRO A 180 -9.50 -0.21 8.43
CA PRO A 180 -10.46 0.75 9.02
C PRO A 180 -11.54 0.07 9.86
N VAL A 181 -12.00 -1.13 9.49
CA VAL A 181 -12.99 -1.89 10.29
C VAL A 181 -12.39 -2.32 11.63
N ALA A 182 -11.19 -2.84 11.64
CA ALA A 182 -10.49 -3.22 12.88
C ALA A 182 -10.21 -1.99 13.76
N LEU A 183 -9.74 -0.88 13.16
CA LEU A 183 -9.56 0.39 13.85
C LEU A 183 -10.86 0.84 14.54
N SER A 184 -11.97 0.88 13.79
CA SER A 184 -13.27 1.31 14.31
C SER A 184 -13.77 0.38 15.40
N GLY A 185 -13.63 -0.94 15.23
CA GLY A 185 -14.03 -1.93 16.23
C GLY A 185 -13.27 -1.78 17.54
N ILE A 186 -11.94 -1.64 17.49
CA ILE A 186 -11.13 -1.43 18.69
C ILE A 186 -11.45 -0.06 19.33
N THR A 187 -11.66 0.97 18.52
CA THR A 187 -12.03 2.30 19.01
C THR A 187 -13.35 2.27 19.78
N ALA A 188 -14.35 1.54 19.28
CA ALA A 188 -15.65 1.41 19.92
C ALA A 188 -15.62 0.60 21.23
N LEU A 189 -14.74 -0.41 21.31
CA LEU A 189 -14.65 -1.30 22.46
C LEU A 189 -13.72 -0.78 23.56
N VAL A 190 -12.69 -0.01 23.21
CA VAL A 190 -11.65 0.42 24.17
C VAL A 190 -11.48 1.94 24.13
N SER A 191 -10.81 2.48 23.10
CA SER A 191 -10.58 3.90 22.87
C SER A 191 -9.98 4.16 21.51
N LEU A 192 -10.05 5.42 21.03
CA LEU A 192 -9.39 5.84 19.79
C LEU A 192 -7.88 5.63 19.87
N ALA A 193 -7.24 5.97 20.98
CA ALA A 193 -5.80 5.79 21.18
C ALA A 193 -5.40 4.30 21.07
N ALA A 194 -6.19 3.39 21.65
CA ALA A 194 -5.96 1.95 21.56
C ALA A 194 -6.11 1.44 20.12
N GLY A 195 -7.13 1.90 19.39
CA GLY A 195 -7.33 1.55 17.97
C GLY A 195 -6.16 2.00 17.09
N VAL A 196 -5.70 3.24 17.27
CA VAL A 196 -4.56 3.79 16.52
C VAL A 196 -3.26 3.07 16.86
N ALA A 197 -3.00 2.81 18.16
CA ALA A 197 -1.82 2.05 18.60
C ALA A 197 -1.82 0.62 18.07
N ALA A 198 -2.97 -0.06 18.07
CA ALA A 198 -3.12 -1.40 17.51
C ALA A 198 -2.79 -1.43 16.01
N MET A 199 -3.25 -0.44 15.22
CA MET A 199 -2.88 -0.31 13.82
C MET A 199 -1.38 -0.05 13.64
N GLY A 200 -0.75 0.67 14.56
CA GLY A 200 0.70 0.81 14.61
C GLY A 200 1.40 -0.53 14.82
N GLY A 201 0.90 -1.37 15.74
CA GLY A 201 1.35 -2.75 15.94
C GLY A 201 1.24 -3.61 14.68
N VAL A 202 0.15 -3.47 13.92
CA VAL A 202 -0.01 -4.12 12.60
C VAL A 202 1.08 -3.66 11.62
N GLY A 203 1.46 -2.38 11.64
CA GLY A 203 2.56 -1.85 10.82
C GLY A 203 3.92 -2.46 11.19
N LEU A 204 4.20 -2.63 12.48
CA LEU A 204 5.42 -3.29 12.96
C LEU A 204 5.42 -4.79 12.58
N ALA A 205 4.27 -5.45 12.68
CA ALA A 205 4.12 -6.84 12.24
C ALA A 205 4.37 -6.98 10.74
N ALA A 206 3.86 -6.05 9.90
CA ALA A 206 4.15 -6.02 8.47
C ALA A 206 5.65 -5.87 8.19
N ALA A 207 6.34 -4.99 8.94
CA ALA A 207 7.79 -4.82 8.84
C ALA A 207 8.55 -6.12 9.19
N ALA A 208 8.13 -6.82 10.25
CA ALA A 208 8.72 -8.10 10.65
C ALA A 208 8.51 -9.19 9.58
N VAL A 209 7.31 -9.25 8.98
CA VAL A 209 7.01 -10.17 7.88
C VAL A 209 7.92 -9.88 6.67
N PHE A 210 8.03 -8.63 6.25
CA PHE A 210 8.91 -8.26 5.14
C PHE A 210 10.39 -8.52 5.45
N TRP A 211 10.84 -8.21 6.66
CA TRP A 211 12.22 -8.49 7.10
C TRP A 211 12.56 -9.97 7.04
N HIS A 212 11.60 -10.83 7.40
CA HIS A 212 11.81 -12.28 7.43
C HIS A 212 11.75 -12.94 6.05
N TRP A 213 10.79 -12.50 5.20
CA TRP A 213 10.46 -13.19 3.97
C TRP A 213 10.98 -12.54 2.68
N LEU A 214 11.38 -11.26 2.72
CA LEU A 214 11.99 -10.64 1.54
C LEU A 214 13.46 -11.01 1.38
N PRO A 215 13.89 -11.39 0.16
CA PRO A 215 15.29 -11.73 -0.11
C PRO A 215 16.22 -10.54 0.14
N ARG A 216 17.33 -10.79 0.84
CA ARG A 216 18.33 -9.79 1.23
C ARG A 216 19.35 -9.47 0.14
N GLY A 217 19.13 -9.73 -1.12
CA GLY A 217 20.21 -9.60 -2.10
C GLY A 217 19.84 -9.60 -3.57
N GLN A 218 18.60 -9.30 -3.93
CA GLN A 218 18.24 -9.16 -5.34
C GLN A 218 18.11 -7.68 -5.71
N ALA A 219 19.23 -7.09 -6.18
CA ALA A 219 19.12 -6.00 -7.13
C ALA A 219 18.47 -6.59 -8.41
N PRO A 220 17.51 -5.91 -9.05
CA PRO A 220 16.93 -6.37 -10.30
C PRO A 220 18.01 -6.52 -11.35
N ARG A 221 17.99 -7.64 -12.07
CA ARG A 221 18.78 -7.84 -13.28
C ARG A 221 18.27 -6.96 -14.40
#